data_f4721584f04133731c68faf5add20f26
#
_entry.id   f4721584f04133731c68faf5add20f26
#
_cell.length_a   1.000
_cell.length_b   1.000
_cell.length_c   1.000
_cell.angle_alpha   90.00
_cell.angle_beta   90.00
_cell.angle_gamma   90.00
#
_symmetry.space_group_name_H-M   'P 1'
#
loop_
_entity.id
_entity.type
_entity.pdbx_description
1 polymer ?
#
loop_
_entity_poly.entity_id
_entity_poly.type
_entity_poly.pdbx_seq_one_letter_code
_entity_poly.pdbx_strand_id
1 'polypeptide(L)'
;MYEDELERLEAPYPMQRIVHRRLPGDWEGPVFVWDVDKTYLETRFSQLRGLLRIPFELAIDKRPVAGVPALLHAQRRGYGDGERNPLFFISASPPQLAGPVTARMVQDGVEFDGITFKDVPSVLRRGRLGQLKEQVAFKISALLRLTEELPAGARLHLFGDDYEKDAQAYSLFAELAAGSLRGFELERRLIEVGAAKRYARAIATWAGPLPERDVVQGVWIRLVRDPSGGRIDGMPPIVRGWKTAEDAHAALRSAGVLP
;
A
#
# COMPACT_ATOMS: atom_id res chain seq x y z
N MET A 1 3.88 25.78 6.82
CA MET A 1 4.13 24.79 5.76
C MET A 1 5.19 23.88 6.36
N TYR A 2 4.77 22.68 6.85
CA TYR A 2 5.73 21.70 7.34
C TYR A 2 6.45 21.18 6.08
N GLU A 3 7.77 21.34 6.00
CA GLU A 3 8.57 20.59 5.05
C GLU A 3 8.52 19.14 5.53
N ASP A 4 7.72 18.33 4.85
CA ASP A 4 7.64 16.90 5.11
C ASP A 4 9.01 16.27 4.81
N GLU A 5 9.76 15.99 5.84
CA GLU A 5 11.09 15.40 5.71
C GLU A 5 10.96 13.92 5.31
N LEU A 6 11.53 13.59 4.15
CA LEU A 6 11.58 12.21 3.65
C LEU A 6 12.63 11.41 4.43
N GLU A 7 12.15 10.52 5.28
CA GLU A 7 12.99 9.58 6.03
C GLU A 7 13.34 8.37 5.18
N ARG A 8 14.64 8.02 5.07
CA ARG A 8 15.07 6.76 4.46
C ARG A 8 14.90 5.62 5.46
N LEU A 9 14.17 4.57 5.05
CA LEU A 9 13.92 3.41 5.88
C LEU A 9 14.96 2.30 5.66
N GLU A 10 15.41 1.71 6.76
CA GLU A 10 16.07 0.42 6.74
C GLU A 10 15.00 -0.67 6.52
N ALA A 11 15.11 -1.39 5.41
CA ALA A 11 14.15 -2.41 5.00
C ALA A 11 14.77 -3.29 3.88
N PRO A 12 14.21 -4.49 3.62
CA PRO A 12 14.67 -5.36 2.53
C PRO A 12 14.70 -4.69 1.17
N TYR A 13 13.70 -3.86 0.86
CA TYR A 13 13.67 -3.04 -0.35
C TYR A 13 13.90 -1.56 -0.01
N PRO A 14 14.72 -0.82 -0.79
CA PRO A 14 14.98 0.59 -0.56
C PRO A 14 13.72 1.44 -0.68
N MET A 15 13.41 2.21 0.37
CA MET A 15 12.23 3.08 0.42
C MET A 15 12.50 4.33 1.25
N GLN A 16 11.67 5.34 1.03
CA GLN A 16 11.62 6.57 1.84
C GLN A 16 10.16 6.82 2.23
N ARG A 17 9.95 7.45 3.38
CA ARG A 17 8.60 7.76 3.85
C ARG A 17 8.50 9.14 4.48
N ILE A 18 7.26 9.62 4.55
CA ILE A 18 6.83 10.73 5.38
C ILE A 18 5.94 10.13 6.48
N VAL A 19 6.15 10.54 7.73
CA VAL A 19 5.31 10.14 8.87
C VAL A 19 4.82 11.38 9.58
N HIS A 20 3.50 11.53 9.66
CA HIS A 20 2.84 12.62 10.37
C HIS A 20 2.38 12.21 11.78
N ARG A 21 2.07 10.94 11.96
CA ARG A 21 1.56 10.43 13.23
C ARG A 21 2.09 9.03 13.51
N ARG A 22 2.52 8.81 14.76
CA ARG A 22 2.74 7.48 15.33
C ARG A 22 1.54 7.10 16.18
N LEU A 23 1.15 5.84 16.15
CA LEU A 23 0.02 5.37 16.92
C LEU A 23 0.41 5.16 18.39
N PRO A 24 -0.51 5.44 19.34
CA PRO A 24 -0.30 5.06 20.74
C PRO A 24 -0.20 3.53 20.84
N GLY A 25 0.61 3.05 21.82
CA GLY A 25 0.91 1.61 21.96
C GLY A 25 -0.30 0.73 22.31
N ASP A 26 -1.36 1.33 22.79
CA ASP A 26 -2.64 0.71 23.15
C ASP A 26 -3.71 0.86 22.07
N TRP A 27 -3.35 1.33 20.87
CA TRP A 27 -4.31 1.44 19.77
C TRP A 27 -4.93 0.09 19.44
N GLU A 28 -6.26 0.03 19.44
CA GLU A 28 -7.04 -1.11 18.98
C GLU A 28 -8.03 -0.67 17.91
N GLY A 29 -7.99 -1.30 16.75
CA GLY A 29 -8.94 -0.95 15.70
C GLY A 29 -8.40 -1.04 14.27
N PRO A 30 -9.21 -0.60 13.29
CA PRO A 30 -8.82 -0.65 11.90
C PRO A 30 -7.69 0.34 11.59
N VAL A 31 -6.78 -0.10 10.74
CA VAL A 31 -5.71 0.69 10.13
C VAL A 31 -5.82 0.51 8.62
N PHE A 32 -6.00 1.59 7.90
CA PHE A 32 -6.20 1.56 6.45
C PHE A 32 -4.88 1.85 5.74
N VAL A 33 -4.52 1.00 4.78
CA VAL A 33 -3.31 1.17 3.95
C VAL A 33 -3.72 1.15 2.49
N TRP A 34 -3.44 2.22 1.77
CA TRP A 34 -3.83 2.42 0.38
C TRP A 34 -2.66 2.48 -0.57
N ASP A 35 -2.74 1.76 -1.66
CA ASP A 35 -1.95 2.07 -2.84
C ASP A 35 -2.40 3.39 -3.47
N VAL A 36 -1.48 4.10 -4.12
CA VAL A 36 -1.77 5.41 -4.70
C VAL A 36 -2.20 5.28 -6.16
N ASP A 37 -1.37 4.64 -6.99
CA ASP A 37 -1.59 4.64 -8.44
C ASP A 37 -2.70 3.66 -8.84
N LYS A 38 -3.74 4.15 -9.56
CA LYS A 38 -4.94 3.42 -9.98
C LYS A 38 -5.87 2.97 -8.85
N THR A 39 -5.49 3.15 -7.60
CA THR A 39 -6.31 2.86 -6.42
C THR A 39 -6.91 4.14 -5.84
N TYR A 40 -6.08 5.13 -5.51
CA TYR A 40 -6.50 6.47 -5.10
C TYR A 40 -6.53 7.45 -6.27
N LEU A 41 -5.47 7.48 -7.12
CA LEU A 41 -5.34 8.37 -8.27
C LEU A 41 -5.54 7.61 -9.59
N GLU A 42 -6.33 8.20 -10.51
CA GLU A 42 -6.44 7.70 -11.88
C GLU A 42 -5.15 7.97 -12.65
N THR A 43 -4.44 6.90 -13.03
CA THR A 43 -3.21 7.01 -13.83
C THR A 43 -3.48 6.56 -15.26
N ARG A 44 -3.44 7.49 -16.23
CA ARG A 44 -3.56 7.16 -17.66
C ARG A 44 -2.23 6.68 -18.21
N PHE A 45 -2.18 5.48 -18.79
CA PHE A 45 -0.97 4.82 -19.30
C PHE A 45 -0.20 5.57 -20.38
N SER A 46 -0.87 6.40 -21.17
CA SER A 46 -0.25 7.14 -22.27
C SER A 46 0.84 8.12 -21.82
N GLN A 47 0.84 8.50 -20.55
CA GLN A 47 1.76 9.50 -20.00
C GLN A 47 3.02 8.91 -19.36
N LEU A 48 3.04 7.59 -19.04
CA LEU A 48 4.17 6.98 -18.35
C LEU A 48 5.40 6.68 -19.22
N ARG A 49 5.25 6.58 -20.54
CA ARG A 49 6.38 6.31 -21.46
C ARG A 49 7.36 7.48 -21.65
N GLY A 50 6.99 8.69 -21.22
CA GLY A 50 7.83 9.90 -21.29
C GLY A 50 8.44 10.38 -19.96
N LEU A 51 8.16 9.70 -18.85
CA LEU A 51 8.37 10.16 -17.46
C LEU A 51 9.83 10.30 -16.99
N LEU A 52 10.82 9.93 -17.81
CA LEU A 52 12.23 10.17 -17.48
C LEU A 52 12.65 11.64 -17.67
N ARG A 53 11.81 12.51 -18.23
CA ARG A 53 12.17 13.90 -18.55
C ARG A 53 11.35 15.01 -17.88
N ILE A 54 10.11 14.75 -17.41
CA ILE A 54 9.27 15.81 -16.81
C ILE A 54 8.47 15.25 -15.62
N PRO A 55 9.09 15.11 -14.41
CA PRO A 55 8.43 14.47 -13.25
C PRO A 55 7.34 15.30 -12.59
N PHE A 56 7.37 16.62 -12.68
CA PHE A 56 6.59 17.51 -11.83
C PHE A 56 5.20 17.90 -12.37
N GLU A 57 5.05 18.12 -13.66
CA GLU A 57 3.77 18.57 -14.23
C GLU A 57 2.71 17.47 -14.28
N LEU A 58 3.11 16.20 -14.43
CA LEU A 58 2.21 15.07 -14.64
C LEU A 58 1.57 14.52 -13.36
N ALA A 59 2.12 14.79 -12.18
CA ALA A 59 1.55 14.32 -10.91
C ALA A 59 0.40 15.22 -10.44
N ILE A 60 0.43 16.50 -10.75
CA ILE A 60 -0.60 17.49 -10.39
C ILE A 60 -1.88 17.28 -11.21
N ASP A 61 -1.78 16.75 -12.43
CA ASP A 61 -2.92 16.51 -13.33
C ASP A 61 -3.68 15.20 -13.04
N LYS A 62 -3.17 14.37 -12.14
CA LYS A 62 -3.86 13.14 -11.75
C LYS A 62 -5.09 13.48 -10.91
N ARG A 63 -6.25 12.96 -11.32
CA ARG A 63 -7.50 13.11 -10.57
C ARG A 63 -7.68 11.94 -9.60
N PRO A 64 -8.29 12.16 -8.44
CA PRO A 64 -8.68 11.05 -7.58
C PRO A 64 -9.74 10.21 -8.29
N VAL A 65 -9.74 8.93 -7.99
CA VAL A 65 -10.83 8.03 -8.40
C VAL A 65 -12.13 8.54 -7.82
N ALA A 66 -13.18 8.59 -8.64
CA ALA A 66 -14.49 9.11 -8.22
C ALA A 66 -14.98 8.42 -6.93
N GLY A 67 -15.42 9.21 -5.96
CA GLY A 67 -15.92 8.75 -4.66
C GLY A 67 -14.83 8.32 -3.66
N VAL A 68 -13.60 8.03 -4.10
CA VAL A 68 -12.52 7.57 -3.18
C VAL A 68 -12.18 8.60 -2.10
N PRO A 69 -12.08 9.92 -2.35
CA PRO A 69 -11.89 10.86 -1.25
C PRO A 69 -12.97 10.77 -0.17
N ALA A 70 -14.24 10.63 -0.55
CA ALA A 70 -15.34 10.46 0.40
C ALA A 70 -15.24 9.14 1.20
N LEU A 71 -14.81 8.05 0.54
CA LEU A 71 -14.52 6.78 1.20
C LEU A 71 -13.39 6.89 2.21
N LEU A 72 -12.28 7.58 1.86
CA LEU A 72 -11.16 7.84 2.76
C LEU A 72 -11.59 8.66 3.98
N HIS A 73 -12.44 9.68 3.79
CA HIS A 73 -13.03 10.44 4.88
C HIS A 73 -13.89 9.58 5.80
N ALA A 74 -14.71 8.68 5.25
CA ALA A 74 -15.52 7.75 6.03
C ALA A 74 -14.64 6.78 6.83
N GLN A 75 -13.60 6.22 6.22
CA GLN A 75 -12.63 5.36 6.90
C GLN A 75 -11.91 6.10 8.03
N ARG A 76 -11.48 7.33 7.78
CA ARG A 76 -10.77 8.17 8.75
C ARG A 76 -11.60 8.48 9.99
N ARG A 77 -12.91 8.75 9.79
CA ARG A 77 -13.85 9.10 10.86
C ARG A 77 -14.22 7.89 11.73
N GLY A 78 -14.41 6.71 11.12
CA GLY A 78 -14.81 5.49 11.85
C GLY A 78 -16.16 5.60 12.54
N TYR A 79 -16.26 4.97 13.71
CA TYR A 79 -17.52 4.79 14.47
C TYR A 79 -17.84 5.92 15.46
N GLY A 80 -17.13 7.03 15.49
CA GLY A 80 -17.47 8.03 16.48
C GLY A 80 -16.65 9.31 16.48
N ASP A 81 -16.83 10.12 17.52
CA ASP A 81 -16.13 11.38 17.73
C ASP A 81 -14.73 11.18 18.39
N GLY A 82 -14.28 9.93 18.50
CA GLY A 82 -13.00 9.56 19.08
C GLY A 82 -11.78 9.83 18.18
N GLU A 83 -10.67 9.17 18.49
CA GLU A 83 -9.48 9.26 17.66
C GLU A 83 -9.72 8.76 16.23
N ARG A 84 -9.22 9.51 15.27
CA ARG A 84 -9.35 9.17 13.85
C ARG A 84 -8.61 7.87 13.54
N ASN A 85 -9.24 6.98 12.79
CA ASN A 85 -8.61 5.76 12.31
C ASN A 85 -7.34 6.07 11.50
N PRO A 86 -6.26 5.32 11.72
CA PRO A 86 -5.03 5.50 10.99
C PRO A 86 -5.18 5.22 9.49
N LEU A 87 -4.59 6.11 8.69
CA LEU A 87 -4.60 6.04 7.23
C LEU A 87 -3.18 6.22 6.70
N PHE A 88 -2.65 5.20 6.06
CA PHE A 88 -1.34 5.19 5.44
C PHE A 88 -1.43 4.96 3.94
N PHE A 89 -0.41 5.42 3.21
CA PHE A 89 -0.28 5.19 1.78
C PHE A 89 1.04 4.50 1.43
N ILE A 90 0.99 3.68 0.37
CA ILE A 90 2.17 3.06 -0.25
C ILE A 90 2.15 3.45 -1.73
N SER A 91 3.21 4.09 -2.23
CA SER A 91 3.32 4.52 -3.62
C SER A 91 4.55 3.93 -4.29
N ALA A 92 4.36 3.25 -5.41
CA ALA A 92 5.47 2.80 -6.26
C ALA A 92 6.16 3.96 -7.03
N SER A 93 5.63 5.17 -6.92
CA SER A 93 6.25 6.38 -7.45
C SER A 93 7.55 6.72 -6.72
N PRO A 94 8.52 7.39 -7.39
CA PRO A 94 9.77 7.79 -6.76
C PRO A 94 9.55 8.93 -5.75
N PRO A 95 10.42 9.07 -4.72
CA PRO A 95 10.29 10.07 -3.65
C PRO A 95 10.25 11.53 -4.15
N GLN A 96 10.81 11.82 -5.34
CA GLN A 96 10.72 13.14 -5.97
C GLN A 96 9.29 13.57 -6.27
N LEU A 97 8.36 12.63 -6.35
CA LEU A 97 6.93 12.91 -6.54
C LEU A 97 6.17 13.07 -5.21
N ALA A 98 6.85 13.01 -4.07
CA ALA A 98 6.20 13.17 -2.77
C ALA A 98 5.43 14.49 -2.67
N GLY A 99 6.08 15.62 -2.97
CA GLY A 99 5.44 16.94 -2.92
C GLY A 99 4.16 17.04 -3.78
N PRO A 100 4.20 16.73 -5.09
CA PRO A 100 2.99 16.71 -5.92
C PRO A 100 1.89 15.75 -5.44
N VAL A 101 2.25 14.55 -4.94
CA VAL A 101 1.26 13.57 -4.45
C VAL A 101 0.60 14.08 -3.17
N THR A 102 1.40 14.55 -2.20
CA THR A 102 0.87 15.07 -0.92
C THR A 102 0.07 16.35 -1.12
N ALA A 103 0.51 17.26 -2.02
CA ALA A 103 -0.26 18.44 -2.38
C ALA A 103 -1.63 18.09 -2.97
N ARG A 104 -1.69 17.04 -3.80
CA ARG A 104 -2.97 16.53 -4.33
C ARG A 104 -3.86 15.99 -3.22
N MET A 105 -3.32 15.20 -2.29
CA MET A 105 -4.08 14.70 -1.13
C MET A 105 -4.67 15.83 -0.30
N VAL A 106 -3.88 16.89 -0.05
CA VAL A 106 -4.36 18.09 0.66
C VAL A 106 -5.50 18.78 -0.10
N GLN A 107 -5.39 18.93 -1.43
CA GLN A 107 -6.46 19.52 -2.25
C GLN A 107 -7.76 18.71 -2.23
N ASP A 108 -7.66 17.38 -2.14
CA ASP A 108 -8.79 16.46 -2.02
C ASP A 108 -9.32 16.39 -0.57
N GLY A 109 -8.70 17.12 0.37
CA GLY A 109 -9.03 17.09 1.80
C GLY A 109 -8.66 15.79 2.50
N VAL A 110 -7.79 14.96 1.91
CA VAL A 110 -7.37 13.67 2.45
C VAL A 110 -6.28 13.88 3.49
N GLU A 111 -6.60 13.66 4.75
CA GLU A 111 -5.63 13.62 5.85
C GLU A 111 -5.11 12.20 6.02
N PHE A 112 -3.79 12.03 6.15
CA PHE A 112 -3.13 10.73 6.32
C PHE A 112 -2.04 10.79 7.38
N ASP A 113 -1.65 9.63 7.92
CA ASP A 113 -0.67 9.51 8.99
C ASP A 113 0.74 9.18 8.49
N GLY A 114 0.85 8.68 7.25
CA GLY A 114 2.13 8.47 6.59
C GLY A 114 1.99 7.96 5.17
N ILE A 115 3.06 8.17 4.39
CA ILE A 115 3.17 7.67 3.03
C ILE A 115 4.57 7.14 2.76
N THR A 116 4.66 5.95 2.18
CA THR A 116 5.93 5.30 1.83
C THR A 116 6.11 5.29 0.32
N PHE A 117 7.27 5.76 -0.14
CA PHE A 117 7.66 5.84 -1.54
C PHE A 117 8.77 4.84 -1.87
N LYS A 118 8.73 4.31 -3.09
CA LYS A 118 9.77 3.44 -3.64
C LYS A 118 11.02 4.24 -3.96
N ASP A 119 12.19 3.95 -3.32
CA ASP A 119 13.44 4.67 -3.60
C ASP A 119 14.09 4.22 -4.93
N VAL A 120 13.47 4.64 -6.03
CA VAL A 120 13.94 4.40 -7.40
C VAL A 120 15.34 4.97 -7.67
N PRO A 121 15.72 6.19 -7.21
CA PRO A 121 17.06 6.73 -7.43
C PRO A 121 18.17 5.87 -6.87
N SER A 122 18.00 5.23 -5.71
CA SER A 122 19.01 4.34 -5.15
C SER A 122 19.15 3.04 -5.95
N VAL A 123 18.05 2.56 -6.54
CA VAL A 123 18.04 1.41 -7.47
C VAL A 123 18.78 1.73 -8.76
N LEU A 124 18.54 2.91 -9.35
CA LEU A 124 19.20 3.36 -10.57
C LEU A 124 20.71 3.56 -10.39
N ARG A 125 21.15 4.22 -9.30
CA ARG A 125 22.57 4.41 -8.99
C ARG A 125 23.35 3.12 -8.88
N ARG A 126 22.66 2.01 -8.57
CA ARG A 126 23.26 0.66 -8.51
C ARG A 126 23.24 -0.07 -9.86
N GLY A 127 22.91 0.61 -10.98
CA GLY A 127 22.87 0.04 -12.33
C GLY A 127 21.77 -1.00 -12.56
N ARG A 128 20.68 -0.95 -11.80
CA ARG A 128 19.70 -2.04 -11.70
C ARG A 128 18.37 -1.71 -12.37
N LEU A 129 18.38 -1.31 -13.64
CA LEU A 129 17.19 -0.87 -14.40
C LEU A 129 16.03 -1.89 -14.42
N GLY A 130 16.32 -3.20 -14.44
CA GLY A 130 15.29 -4.26 -14.40
C GLY A 130 14.44 -4.28 -13.13
N GLN A 131 14.90 -3.62 -12.07
CA GLN A 131 14.25 -3.61 -10.74
C GLN A 131 13.26 -2.48 -10.56
N LEU A 132 13.11 -1.60 -11.53
CA LEU A 132 12.07 -0.58 -11.53
C LEU A 132 10.65 -1.20 -11.50
N LYS A 133 10.52 -2.44 -11.97
CA LYS A 133 9.26 -3.18 -12.01
C LYS A 133 8.94 -3.98 -10.74
N GLU A 134 9.82 -3.97 -9.74
CA GLU A 134 9.66 -4.77 -8.52
C GLU A 134 8.70 -4.13 -7.54
N GLN A 135 7.41 -4.29 -7.78
CA GLN A 135 6.36 -3.75 -6.93
C GLN A 135 6.07 -4.66 -5.74
N VAL A 136 6.08 -5.98 -5.95
CA VAL A 136 5.80 -6.98 -4.91
C VAL A 136 6.79 -6.86 -3.75
N ALA A 137 8.11 -6.89 -4.06
CA ALA A 137 9.14 -6.78 -3.04
C ALA A 137 9.06 -5.44 -2.28
N PHE A 138 8.80 -4.35 -2.99
CA PHE A 138 8.60 -3.03 -2.38
C PHE A 138 7.38 -3.01 -1.44
N LYS A 139 6.20 -3.42 -1.93
CA LYS A 139 4.95 -3.37 -1.15
C LYS A 139 5.02 -4.25 0.10
N ILE A 140 5.56 -5.47 -0.03
CA ILE A 140 5.75 -6.35 1.14
C ILE A 140 6.75 -5.77 2.13
N SER A 141 7.87 -5.19 1.66
CA SER A 141 8.84 -4.55 2.56
C SER A 141 8.24 -3.33 3.29
N ALA A 142 7.41 -2.54 2.60
CA ALA A 142 6.72 -1.40 3.19
C ALA A 142 5.71 -1.84 4.27
N LEU A 143 4.94 -2.90 3.99
CA LEU A 143 3.98 -3.46 4.94
C LEU A 143 4.67 -4.11 6.15
N LEU A 144 5.78 -4.84 5.95
CA LEU A 144 6.59 -5.38 7.05
C LEU A 144 7.05 -4.25 7.96
N ARG A 145 7.66 -3.20 7.40
CA ARG A 145 8.17 -2.08 8.16
C ARG A 145 7.07 -1.32 8.90
N LEU A 146 5.91 -1.12 8.26
CA LEU A 146 4.75 -0.52 8.91
C LEU A 146 4.27 -1.39 10.08
N THR A 147 4.14 -2.70 9.88
CA THR A 147 3.61 -3.63 10.89
C THR A 147 4.50 -3.75 12.12
N GLU A 148 5.83 -3.61 11.98
CA GLU A 148 6.75 -3.55 13.12
C GLU A 148 6.48 -2.36 14.04
N GLU A 149 5.94 -1.27 13.50
CA GLU A 149 5.66 -0.03 14.24
C GLU A 149 4.21 0.03 14.75
N LEU A 150 3.34 -0.86 14.28
CA LEU A 150 1.94 -0.88 14.68
C LEU A 150 1.72 -1.61 16.01
N PRO A 151 0.84 -1.07 16.89
CA PRO A 151 0.39 -1.72 18.12
C PRO A 151 -0.20 -3.11 17.87
N ALA A 152 -0.20 -3.95 18.91
CA ALA A 152 -0.68 -5.33 18.81
C ALA A 152 -2.17 -5.43 18.41
N GLY A 153 -3.00 -4.49 18.84
CA GLY A 153 -4.45 -4.44 18.53
C GLY A 153 -4.79 -3.87 17.14
N ALA A 154 -3.80 -3.43 16.36
CA ALA A 154 -4.03 -2.89 15.02
C ALA A 154 -4.53 -3.97 14.05
N ARG A 155 -5.53 -3.65 13.23
CA ARG A 155 -6.16 -4.51 12.23
C ARG A 155 -6.07 -3.87 10.85
N LEU A 156 -5.23 -4.44 9.97
CA LEU A 156 -4.94 -3.88 8.65
C LEU A 156 -6.03 -4.18 7.64
N HIS A 157 -6.45 -3.15 6.92
CA HIS A 157 -7.24 -3.24 5.70
C HIS A 157 -6.42 -2.64 4.55
N LEU A 158 -6.03 -3.49 3.59
CA LEU A 158 -5.13 -3.16 2.50
C LEU A 158 -5.91 -2.90 1.22
N PHE A 159 -5.69 -1.75 0.59
CA PHE A 159 -6.37 -1.33 -0.65
C PHE A 159 -5.39 -1.24 -1.81
N GLY A 160 -5.71 -1.91 -2.90
CA GLY A 160 -4.91 -1.94 -4.11
C GLY A 160 -5.75 -2.11 -5.37
N ASP A 161 -5.11 -2.40 -6.50
CA ASP A 161 -5.76 -2.60 -7.79
C ASP A 161 -5.41 -3.96 -8.42
N ASP A 162 -6.20 -4.36 -9.44
CA ASP A 162 -5.97 -5.59 -10.22
C ASP A 162 -5.04 -5.37 -11.42
N TYR A 163 -4.57 -4.17 -11.65
CA TYR A 163 -3.66 -3.85 -12.74
C TYR A 163 -2.23 -4.26 -12.40
N GLU A 164 -1.82 -3.97 -11.18
CA GLU A 164 -0.56 -4.39 -10.58
C GLU A 164 -0.75 -5.78 -9.93
N LYS A 165 0.17 -6.19 -9.10
CA LYS A 165 0.11 -7.48 -8.40
C LYS A 165 -0.31 -7.33 -6.94
N ASP A 166 -1.20 -6.37 -6.65
CA ASP A 166 -1.57 -6.05 -5.28
C ASP A 166 -2.32 -7.18 -4.60
N ALA A 167 -3.25 -7.80 -5.30
CA ALA A 167 -3.97 -8.95 -4.77
C ALA A 167 -3.02 -10.05 -4.30
N GLN A 168 -2.02 -10.40 -5.14
CA GLN A 168 -1.04 -11.43 -4.82
C GLN A 168 -0.08 -10.97 -3.70
N ALA A 169 0.42 -9.72 -3.76
CA ALA A 169 1.34 -9.19 -2.77
C ALA A 169 0.71 -9.10 -1.39
N TYR A 170 -0.53 -8.61 -1.31
CA TYR A 170 -1.23 -8.43 -0.03
C TYR A 170 -1.73 -9.74 0.55
N SER A 171 -2.18 -10.69 -0.29
CA SER A 171 -2.51 -12.04 0.16
C SER A 171 -1.28 -12.75 0.72
N LEU A 172 -0.15 -12.68 0.01
CA LEU A 172 1.11 -13.26 0.47
C LEU A 172 1.60 -12.61 1.78
N PHE A 173 1.41 -11.29 1.91
CA PHE A 173 1.74 -10.57 3.14
C PHE A 173 0.84 -11.02 4.31
N ALA A 174 -0.44 -11.29 4.09
CA ALA A 174 -1.34 -11.80 5.12
C ALA A 174 -0.86 -13.16 5.64
N GLU A 175 -0.52 -14.10 4.74
CA GLU A 175 0.05 -15.41 5.12
C GLU A 175 1.37 -15.26 5.89
N LEU A 176 2.24 -14.34 5.45
CA LEU A 176 3.50 -14.03 6.12
C LEU A 176 3.25 -13.46 7.52
N ALA A 177 2.39 -12.48 7.67
CA ALA A 177 2.11 -11.84 8.96
C ALA A 177 1.48 -12.82 9.96
N ALA A 178 0.56 -13.67 9.50
CA ALA A 178 -0.06 -14.72 10.31
C ALA A 178 0.90 -15.88 10.69
N GLY A 179 2.13 -15.88 10.16
CA GLY A 179 3.12 -16.93 10.46
C GLY A 179 2.98 -18.21 9.64
N SER A 180 1.95 -18.33 8.80
CA SER A 180 1.71 -19.53 7.99
C SER A 180 2.72 -19.70 6.86
N LEU A 181 3.52 -18.64 6.54
CA LEU A 181 4.50 -18.64 5.46
C LEU A 181 5.82 -18.04 5.94
N ARG A 182 6.89 -18.84 5.97
CA ARG A 182 8.23 -18.46 6.48
C ARG A 182 9.37 -19.08 5.66
N GLY A 183 10.58 -18.59 5.86
CA GLY A 183 11.84 -19.18 5.39
C GLY A 183 11.89 -19.43 3.89
N PHE A 184 12.34 -20.61 3.50
CA PHE A 184 12.50 -20.98 2.09
C PHE A 184 11.20 -20.97 1.29
N GLU A 185 10.10 -21.38 1.89
CA GLU A 185 8.80 -21.39 1.23
C GLU A 185 8.33 -19.95 0.93
N LEU A 186 8.55 -19.02 1.85
CA LEU A 186 8.30 -17.59 1.61
C LEU A 186 9.19 -17.05 0.47
N GLU A 187 10.51 -17.36 0.47
CA GLU A 187 11.40 -16.96 -0.62
C GLU A 187 10.88 -17.47 -1.98
N ARG A 188 10.49 -18.76 -2.05
CA ARG A 188 9.95 -19.38 -3.26
C ARG A 188 8.69 -18.69 -3.76
N ARG A 189 7.70 -18.49 -2.88
CA ARG A 189 6.43 -17.85 -3.21
C ARG A 189 6.62 -16.39 -3.66
N LEU A 190 7.52 -15.64 -3.02
CA LEU A 190 7.88 -14.29 -3.44
C LEU A 190 8.44 -14.25 -4.86
N ILE A 191 9.29 -15.20 -5.22
CA ILE A 191 9.84 -15.31 -6.58
C ILE A 191 8.74 -15.64 -7.59
N GLU A 192 7.83 -16.55 -7.27
CA GLU A 192 6.70 -16.94 -8.13
C GLU A 192 5.77 -15.75 -8.45
N VAL A 193 5.50 -14.89 -7.46
CA VAL A 193 4.70 -13.67 -7.70
C VAL A 193 5.51 -12.54 -8.35
N GLY A 194 6.83 -12.73 -8.55
CA GLY A 194 7.66 -11.84 -9.37
C GLY A 194 8.64 -10.94 -8.62
N ALA A 195 8.93 -11.21 -7.35
CA ALA A 195 10.05 -10.56 -6.66
C ALA A 195 11.39 -11.13 -7.15
N ALA A 196 12.41 -10.27 -7.32
CA ALA A 196 13.75 -10.77 -7.62
C ALA A 196 14.32 -11.55 -6.44
N LYS A 197 15.02 -12.64 -6.73
CA LYS A 197 15.55 -13.61 -5.77
C LYS A 197 16.28 -12.96 -4.58
N ARG A 198 17.07 -11.91 -4.82
CA ARG A 198 17.78 -11.21 -3.73
C ARG A 198 16.82 -10.54 -2.73
N TYR A 199 15.73 -9.91 -3.22
CA TYR A 199 14.74 -9.27 -2.36
C TYR A 199 13.86 -10.31 -1.69
N ALA A 200 13.48 -11.36 -2.40
CA ALA A 200 12.75 -12.48 -1.83
C ALA A 200 13.52 -13.08 -0.64
N ARG A 201 14.84 -13.34 -0.81
CA ARG A 201 15.69 -13.80 0.28
C ARG A 201 15.82 -12.79 1.42
N ALA A 202 16.04 -11.51 1.11
CA ALA A 202 16.14 -10.46 2.13
C ALA A 202 14.83 -10.33 2.94
N ILE A 203 13.67 -10.38 2.28
CA ILE A 203 12.35 -10.37 2.93
C ILE A 203 12.18 -11.61 3.81
N ALA A 204 12.51 -12.80 3.33
CA ALA A 204 12.39 -14.04 4.09
C ALA A 204 13.30 -14.03 5.34
N THR A 205 14.51 -13.47 5.22
CA THR A 205 15.44 -13.30 6.35
C THR A 205 14.92 -12.28 7.35
N TRP A 206 14.40 -11.13 6.88
CA TRP A 206 13.84 -10.08 7.74
C TRP A 206 12.60 -10.55 8.50
N ALA A 207 11.73 -11.29 7.80
CA ALA A 207 10.50 -11.80 8.39
C ALA A 207 10.72 -12.94 9.40
N GLY A 208 11.87 -13.62 9.35
CA GLY A 208 12.14 -14.77 10.20
C GLY A 208 11.92 -14.54 11.69
N PRO A 209 12.49 -13.49 12.32
CA PRO A 209 12.34 -13.20 13.75
C PRO A 209 11.04 -12.46 14.10
N LEU A 210 10.23 -12.04 13.14
CA LEU A 210 9.04 -11.26 13.43
C LEU A 210 7.97 -12.10 14.12
N PRO A 211 7.23 -11.52 15.09
CA PRO A 211 6.14 -12.21 15.76
C PRO A 211 5.02 -12.53 14.76
N GLU A 212 4.38 -13.66 14.98
CA GLU A 212 3.18 -14.06 14.24
C GLU A 212 2.00 -13.21 14.69
N ARG A 213 1.35 -12.56 13.74
CA ARG A 213 0.20 -11.69 13.99
C ARG A 213 -0.80 -11.80 12.85
N ASP A 214 -2.00 -12.27 13.14
CA ASP A 214 -3.12 -12.21 12.18
C ASP A 214 -3.65 -10.77 12.08
N VAL A 215 -2.77 -9.89 11.59
CA VAL A 215 -3.02 -8.43 11.56
C VAL A 215 -3.86 -8.02 10.35
N VAL A 216 -3.84 -8.78 9.24
CA VAL A 216 -4.56 -8.41 8.01
C VAL A 216 -5.98 -8.95 8.06
N GLN A 217 -6.96 -8.05 8.09
CA GLN A 217 -8.38 -8.39 8.19
C GLN A 217 -9.15 -8.21 6.86
N GLY A 218 -8.55 -7.58 5.88
CA GLY A 218 -9.15 -7.41 4.57
C GLY A 218 -8.17 -6.92 3.51
N VAL A 219 -8.29 -7.48 2.32
CA VAL A 219 -7.58 -7.06 1.11
C VAL A 219 -8.62 -6.63 0.09
N TRP A 220 -8.62 -5.36 -0.27
CA TRP A 220 -9.67 -4.71 -1.06
C TRP A 220 -9.09 -4.30 -2.41
N ILE A 221 -9.47 -4.99 -3.48
CA ILE A 221 -8.89 -4.82 -4.82
C ILE A 221 -9.84 -4.12 -5.76
N ARG A 222 -9.44 -2.93 -6.22
CA ARG A 222 -10.17 -2.20 -7.27
C ARG A 222 -10.05 -2.94 -8.60
N LEU A 223 -11.18 -3.28 -9.19
CA LEU A 223 -11.27 -3.99 -10.47
C LEU A 223 -11.20 -3.00 -11.63
N VAL A 224 -9.99 -2.59 -11.99
CA VAL A 224 -9.69 -1.61 -13.05
C VAL A 224 -9.47 -2.29 -14.39
N ARG A 225 -8.67 -3.36 -14.40
CA ARG A 225 -8.25 -4.07 -15.61
C ARG A 225 -9.24 -5.14 -16.01
N ASP A 226 -9.81 -5.81 -15.03
CA ASP A 226 -10.81 -6.86 -15.25
C ASP A 226 -12.04 -6.63 -14.35
N PRO A 227 -13.03 -5.85 -14.84
CA PRO A 227 -14.25 -5.59 -14.08
C PRO A 227 -15.09 -6.85 -13.78
N SER A 228 -14.84 -8.00 -14.42
CA SER A 228 -15.49 -9.26 -14.10
C SER A 228 -14.99 -9.88 -12.80
N GLY A 229 -13.78 -9.51 -12.36
CA GLY A 229 -13.15 -10.05 -11.15
C GLY A 229 -12.34 -11.33 -11.37
N GLY A 230 -12.24 -11.84 -12.60
CA GLY A 230 -11.50 -13.09 -12.90
C GLY A 230 -10.03 -13.07 -12.50
N ARG A 231 -9.45 -11.88 -12.32
CA ARG A 231 -8.05 -11.75 -11.86
C ARG A 231 -7.85 -12.03 -10.36
N ILE A 232 -8.92 -12.01 -9.60
CA ILE A 232 -8.91 -12.36 -8.16
C ILE A 232 -9.67 -13.68 -7.88
N ASP A 233 -10.19 -14.33 -8.91
CA ASP A 233 -10.82 -15.64 -8.78
C ASP A 233 -9.82 -16.66 -8.22
N GLY A 234 -10.29 -17.47 -7.28
CA GLY A 234 -9.47 -18.45 -6.59
C GLY A 234 -8.50 -17.88 -5.54
N MET A 235 -8.50 -16.55 -5.32
CA MET A 235 -7.77 -15.95 -4.21
C MET A 235 -8.44 -16.28 -2.86
N PRO A 236 -7.70 -16.22 -1.74
CA PRO A 236 -8.29 -16.43 -0.42
C PRO A 236 -9.48 -15.49 -0.14
N PRO A 237 -10.48 -15.90 0.69
CA PRO A 237 -11.69 -15.10 0.97
C PRO A 237 -11.44 -13.71 1.58
N ILE A 238 -10.26 -13.48 2.11
CA ILE A 238 -9.83 -12.17 2.60
C ILE A 238 -9.69 -11.13 1.46
N VAL A 239 -9.47 -11.60 0.21
CA VAL A 239 -9.36 -10.77 -0.99
C VAL A 239 -10.73 -10.52 -1.57
N ARG A 240 -11.13 -9.26 -1.64
CA ARG A 240 -12.45 -8.81 -2.12
C ARG A 240 -12.30 -7.75 -3.19
N GLY A 241 -13.00 -7.93 -4.31
CA GLY A 241 -13.04 -6.97 -5.40
C GLY A 241 -14.08 -5.87 -5.18
N TRP A 242 -13.78 -4.67 -5.69
CA TRP A 242 -14.73 -3.56 -5.75
C TRP A 242 -14.54 -2.79 -7.05
N LYS A 243 -15.62 -2.17 -7.56
CA LYS A 243 -15.61 -1.41 -8.83
C LYS A 243 -15.74 0.09 -8.58
N THR A 244 -16.61 0.47 -7.66
CA THR A 244 -16.86 1.86 -7.27
C THR A 244 -16.55 2.07 -5.80
N ALA A 245 -16.33 3.32 -5.40
CA ALA A 245 -16.11 3.64 -3.99
C ALA A 245 -17.33 3.30 -3.13
N GLU A 246 -18.54 3.38 -3.70
CA GLU A 246 -19.78 3.00 -3.06
C GLU A 246 -19.82 1.48 -2.79
N ASP A 247 -19.35 0.64 -3.75
CA ASP A 247 -19.24 -0.82 -3.53
C ASP A 247 -18.29 -1.12 -2.38
N ALA A 248 -17.11 -0.47 -2.37
CA ALA A 248 -16.14 -0.64 -1.29
C ALA A 248 -16.70 -0.20 0.06
N HIS A 249 -17.38 0.94 0.11
CA HIS A 249 -18.02 1.44 1.33
C HIS A 249 -19.09 0.46 1.86
N ALA A 250 -19.97 -0.01 0.98
CA ALA A 250 -21.01 -0.99 1.34
C ALA A 250 -20.40 -2.30 1.87
N ALA A 251 -19.34 -2.79 1.23
CA ALA A 251 -18.64 -4.00 1.64
C ALA A 251 -17.94 -3.83 3.01
N LEU A 252 -17.34 -2.67 3.27
CA LEU A 252 -16.72 -2.36 4.57
C LEU A 252 -17.79 -2.27 5.69
N ARG A 253 -18.95 -1.68 5.40
CA ARG A 253 -20.07 -1.67 6.35
C ARG A 253 -20.57 -3.09 6.65
N SER A 254 -20.78 -3.90 5.61
CA SER A 254 -21.21 -5.29 5.76
C SER A 254 -20.21 -6.15 6.55
N ALA A 255 -18.91 -5.79 6.48
CA ALA A 255 -17.83 -6.43 7.25
C ALA A 255 -17.69 -5.86 8.68
N GLY A 256 -18.52 -4.87 9.09
CA GLY A 256 -18.43 -4.23 10.40
C GLY A 256 -17.18 -3.37 10.60
N VAL A 257 -16.54 -2.92 9.52
CA VAL A 257 -15.33 -2.08 9.56
C VAL A 257 -15.69 -0.59 9.60
N LEU A 258 -16.82 -0.22 8.99
CA LEU A 258 -17.37 1.13 8.99
C LEU A 258 -18.81 1.12 9.53
N PRO A 259 -19.30 2.25 10.06
CA PRO A 259 -20.65 2.40 10.56
C PRO A 259 -21.72 2.33 9.46
#